data_bd3999fbda304eed033c96e4feb4ef56
#
_entry.id   bd3999fbda304eed033c96e4feb4ef56
#
_cell.length_a   1.000
_cell.length_b   1.000
_cell.length_c   1.000
_cell.angle_alpha   90.00
_cell.angle_beta   90.00
_cell.angle_gamma   90.00
#
_symmetry.space_group_name_H-M   'P 1'
#
loop_
_entity.id
_entity.type
_entity.pdbx_description
1 polymer ?
#
loop_
_entity_poly.entity_id
_entity_poly.type
_entity_poly.pdbx_seq_one_letter_code
_entity_poly.pdbx_strand_id
1 'polypeptide(L)'
;MAKKKTVRKATRKSAPAAGGRRKRVAARPKKVRAPLARVKGAELREVGHVRFEVGRAGEARVKRLVYPPGFRWSVDMKPIVGTALCMHAHVGFLVSGEIHIEYGDGCVVEHKAPQIIAIEPGHDGWVVGQEPVVLIEFDFERDTIRRLGMPDVHRH
;
A
#
# COMPACT_ATOMS: atom_id res chain seq x y z
N MET A 1 -8.03 -84.91 -24.42
CA MET A 1 -9.39 -84.50 -24.00
C MET A 1 -9.28 -83.11 -23.34
N ALA A 2 -9.63 -82.04 -24.06
CA ALA A 2 -9.52 -80.65 -23.58
C ALA A 2 -10.92 -80.10 -23.27
N LYS A 3 -11.16 -79.69 -22.02
CA LYS A 3 -12.43 -79.10 -21.60
C LYS A 3 -12.40 -77.57 -21.85
N LYS A 4 -13.29 -77.10 -22.73
CA LYS A 4 -13.55 -75.68 -22.98
C LYS A 4 -14.30 -75.07 -21.78
N LYS A 5 -13.73 -74.00 -21.16
CA LYS A 5 -14.40 -73.11 -20.18
C LYS A 5 -15.06 -71.97 -20.93
N THR A 6 -16.37 -71.84 -20.81
CA THR A 6 -17.16 -70.73 -21.34
C THR A 6 -17.11 -69.56 -20.41
N VAL A 7 -16.63 -68.40 -20.91
CA VAL A 7 -16.60 -67.13 -20.14
C VAL A 7 -17.89 -66.37 -20.39
N ARG A 8 -18.65 -66.11 -19.34
CA ARG A 8 -19.87 -65.28 -19.36
C ARG A 8 -19.47 -63.80 -19.34
N LYS A 9 -19.93 -63.09 -20.35
CA LYS A 9 -19.73 -61.60 -20.51
C LYS A 9 -20.82 -60.96 -19.63
N ALA A 10 -20.32 -60.19 -18.58
CA ALA A 10 -21.23 -59.44 -17.75
C ALA A 10 -21.37 -58.01 -18.39
N THR A 11 -22.60 -57.67 -18.71
CA THR A 11 -23.00 -56.33 -19.18
C THR A 11 -23.09 -55.36 -18.01
N ARG A 12 -22.19 -54.38 -17.95
CA ARG A 12 -22.24 -53.24 -17.02
C ARG A 12 -23.27 -52.21 -17.50
N LYS A 13 -24.35 -52.05 -16.76
CA LYS A 13 -25.29 -50.93 -16.91
C LYS A 13 -24.60 -49.67 -16.42
N SER A 14 -24.42 -48.67 -17.31
CA SER A 14 -23.99 -47.34 -16.99
C SER A 14 -25.13 -46.54 -16.35
N ALA A 15 -24.90 -46.03 -15.13
CA ALA A 15 -25.81 -45.11 -14.46
C ALA A 15 -25.63 -43.69 -15.05
N PRO A 16 -26.68 -42.84 -15.12
CA PRO A 16 -26.60 -41.48 -15.62
C PRO A 16 -25.90 -40.58 -14.61
N ALA A 17 -24.93 -39.79 -15.06
CA ALA A 17 -24.26 -38.77 -14.29
C ALA A 17 -25.24 -37.65 -13.95
N ALA A 18 -25.50 -37.45 -12.67
CA ALA A 18 -26.23 -36.29 -12.16
C ALA A 18 -25.39 -35.02 -12.33
N GLY A 19 -25.76 -34.20 -13.32
CA GLY A 19 -25.16 -32.88 -13.56
C GLY A 19 -25.49 -31.90 -12.43
N GLY A 20 -24.64 -31.83 -11.43
CA GLY A 20 -24.74 -30.85 -10.37
C GLY A 20 -24.47 -29.46 -10.92
N ARG A 21 -25.51 -28.65 -11.12
CA ARG A 21 -25.43 -27.22 -11.49
C ARG A 21 -24.78 -26.45 -10.35
N ARG A 22 -23.46 -26.24 -10.42
CA ARG A 22 -22.73 -25.36 -9.49
C ARG A 22 -23.31 -23.97 -9.59
N LYS A 23 -24.06 -23.56 -8.57
CA LYS A 23 -24.50 -22.18 -8.40
C LYS A 23 -23.24 -21.29 -8.36
N ARG A 24 -23.03 -20.42 -9.37
CA ARG A 24 -22.04 -19.34 -9.34
C ARG A 24 -22.42 -18.45 -8.16
N VAL A 25 -21.65 -18.52 -7.09
CA VAL A 25 -21.73 -17.53 -6.01
C VAL A 25 -21.27 -16.22 -6.63
N ALA A 26 -22.20 -15.29 -6.80
CA ALA A 26 -21.89 -13.94 -7.24
C ALA A 26 -20.92 -13.33 -6.24
N ALA A 27 -19.75 -12.89 -6.73
CA ALA A 27 -18.76 -12.18 -5.91
C ALA A 27 -19.45 -10.97 -5.28
N ARG A 28 -19.46 -10.92 -3.95
CA ARG A 28 -19.97 -9.77 -3.20
C ARG A 28 -19.25 -8.53 -3.68
N PRO A 29 -19.95 -7.43 -4.06
CA PRO A 29 -19.29 -6.20 -4.47
C PRO A 29 -18.35 -5.77 -3.34
N LYS A 30 -17.07 -5.53 -3.66
CA LYS A 30 -16.11 -4.96 -2.73
C LYS A 30 -16.70 -3.65 -2.23
N LYS A 31 -17.00 -3.54 -0.92
CA LYS A 31 -17.42 -2.28 -0.31
C LYS A 31 -16.38 -1.23 -0.71
N VAL A 32 -16.80 -0.23 -1.49
CA VAL A 32 -16.02 0.97 -1.71
C VAL A 32 -15.74 1.51 -0.31
N ARG A 33 -14.49 1.52 0.10
CA ARG A 33 -14.11 2.06 1.41
C ARG A 33 -14.59 3.51 1.44
N ALA A 34 -15.44 3.83 2.40
CA ALA A 34 -15.81 5.21 2.67
C ALA A 34 -14.53 6.04 2.81
N PRO A 35 -14.50 7.30 2.33
CA PRO A 35 -13.34 8.16 2.54
C PRO A 35 -12.95 8.11 4.02
N LEU A 36 -11.67 7.94 4.29
CA LEU A 36 -11.16 7.79 5.65
C LEU A 36 -11.73 8.90 6.54
N ALA A 37 -12.42 8.52 7.62
CA ALA A 37 -13.00 9.49 8.54
C ALA A 37 -11.90 10.43 9.05
N ARG A 38 -12.26 11.71 9.25
CA ARG A 38 -11.34 12.73 9.76
C ARG A 38 -10.82 12.35 11.15
N VAL A 39 -9.53 12.55 11.39
CA VAL A 39 -8.92 12.33 12.70
C VAL A 39 -9.36 13.44 13.64
N LYS A 40 -10.00 13.07 14.76
CA LYS A 40 -10.43 14.04 15.77
C LYS A 40 -9.21 14.70 16.42
N GLY A 41 -9.24 16.02 16.52
CA GLY A 41 -8.16 16.81 17.11
C GLY A 41 -7.00 17.13 16.18
N ALA A 42 -7.03 16.66 14.93
CA ALA A 42 -6.02 17.02 13.94
C ALA A 42 -6.43 18.23 13.12
N GLU A 43 -5.46 19.06 12.75
CA GLU A 43 -5.57 20.08 11.71
C GLU A 43 -5.54 19.41 10.34
N LEU A 44 -6.55 19.69 9.50
CA LEU A 44 -6.60 19.18 8.13
C LEU A 44 -5.99 20.18 7.17
N ARG A 45 -5.07 19.70 6.33
CA ARG A 45 -4.51 20.41 5.17
C ARG A 45 -4.53 19.52 3.94
N GLU A 46 -4.64 20.11 2.76
CA GLU A 46 -4.49 19.43 1.49
C GLU A 46 -3.45 20.17 0.66
N VAL A 47 -2.45 19.44 0.17
CA VAL A 47 -1.36 19.98 -0.64
C VAL A 47 -1.05 18.97 -1.74
N GLY A 48 -1.07 19.39 -3.01
CA GLY A 48 -0.73 18.52 -4.15
C GLY A 48 -1.52 17.21 -4.16
N HIS A 49 -2.82 17.23 -3.94
CA HIS A 49 -3.73 16.09 -3.83
C HIS A 49 -3.49 15.18 -2.60
N VAL A 50 -2.50 15.49 -1.76
CA VAL A 50 -2.23 14.77 -0.52
C VAL A 50 -3.02 15.40 0.62
N ARG A 51 -3.70 14.55 1.38
CA ARG A 51 -4.40 14.96 2.59
C ARG A 51 -3.49 14.75 3.79
N PHE A 52 -3.27 15.83 4.53
CA PHE A 52 -2.51 15.86 5.77
C PHE A 52 -3.43 16.12 6.95
N GLU A 53 -3.40 15.28 7.94
CA GLU A 53 -4.05 15.50 9.23
C GLU A 53 -2.97 15.50 10.30
N VAL A 54 -2.75 16.66 10.91
CA VAL A 54 -1.60 16.94 11.77
C VAL A 54 -2.07 17.21 13.19
N GLY A 55 -1.56 16.45 14.14
CA GLY A 55 -1.69 16.68 15.58
C GLY A 55 -0.32 16.99 16.20
N ARG A 56 -0.29 17.83 17.23
CA ARG A 56 0.93 18.09 18.00
C ARG A 56 0.99 17.17 19.22
N ALA A 57 2.19 16.68 19.53
CA ALA A 57 2.51 15.86 20.69
C ALA A 57 3.78 16.41 21.34
N GLY A 58 3.64 17.46 22.17
CA GLY A 58 4.77 18.26 22.65
C GLY A 58 5.46 18.96 21.48
N GLU A 59 6.76 18.76 21.33
CA GLU A 59 7.54 19.27 20.18
C GLU A 59 7.42 18.43 18.92
N ALA A 60 6.93 17.19 19.06
CA ALA A 60 6.71 16.30 17.93
C ALA A 60 5.35 16.55 17.28
N ARG A 61 5.24 16.11 16.03
CA ARG A 61 3.98 16.02 15.31
C ARG A 61 3.66 14.57 15.01
N VAL A 62 2.37 14.24 15.12
CA VAL A 62 1.81 12.99 14.61
C VAL A 62 0.98 13.35 13.40
N LYS A 63 1.26 12.75 12.27
CA LYS A 63 0.59 13.05 11.00
C LYS A 63 -0.06 11.79 10.44
N ARG A 64 -1.26 11.92 9.91
CA ARG A 64 -1.80 10.95 8.96
C ARG A 64 -1.78 11.56 7.58
N LEU A 65 -1.06 10.92 6.68
CA LEU A 65 -0.97 11.28 5.27
C LEU A 65 -1.79 10.29 4.45
N VAL A 66 -2.56 10.82 3.52
CA VAL A 66 -3.31 10.01 2.58
C VAL A 66 -2.92 10.44 1.16
N TYR A 67 -2.21 9.55 0.49
CA TYR A 67 -1.80 9.74 -0.90
C TYR A 67 -2.80 9.01 -1.80
N PRO A 68 -3.44 9.69 -2.76
CA PRO A 68 -4.39 9.05 -3.66
C PRO A 68 -3.71 8.15 -4.68
N PRO A 69 -4.44 7.21 -5.31
CA PRO A 69 -3.96 6.51 -6.48
C PRO A 69 -3.51 7.48 -7.57
N GLY A 70 -2.39 7.17 -8.22
CA GLY A 70 -1.79 8.02 -9.24
C GLY A 70 -0.92 9.16 -8.70
N PHE A 71 -0.82 9.34 -7.39
CA PHE A 71 0.10 10.31 -6.79
C PHE A 71 1.54 10.01 -7.18
N ARG A 72 2.28 11.06 -7.55
CA ARG A 72 3.74 11.05 -7.66
C ARG A 72 4.30 12.37 -7.15
N TRP A 73 5.27 12.33 -6.24
CA TRP A 73 5.81 13.52 -5.58
C TRP A 73 6.39 14.53 -6.58
N SER A 74 7.15 14.07 -7.58
CA SER A 74 7.73 14.95 -8.61
C SER A 74 6.68 15.65 -9.49
N VAL A 75 5.44 15.14 -9.54
CA VAL A 75 4.32 15.73 -10.28
C VAL A 75 3.46 16.62 -9.38
N ASP A 76 3.09 16.11 -8.21
CA ASP A 76 2.07 16.74 -7.35
C ASP A 76 2.67 17.72 -6.34
N MET A 77 3.87 17.42 -5.80
CA MET A 77 4.47 18.18 -4.71
C MET A 77 5.63 19.09 -5.14
N LYS A 78 6.48 18.61 -6.04
CA LYS A 78 7.64 19.36 -6.52
C LYS A 78 7.31 20.78 -7.01
N PRO A 79 6.25 21.03 -7.78
CA PRO A 79 5.89 22.39 -8.23
C PRO A 79 5.54 23.32 -7.06
N ILE A 80 5.08 22.77 -5.94
CA ILE A 80 4.64 23.52 -4.77
C ILE A 80 5.83 23.75 -3.80
N VAL A 81 6.63 22.69 -3.60
CA VAL A 81 7.76 22.68 -2.63
C VAL A 81 9.00 23.38 -3.20
N GLY A 82 9.24 23.26 -4.52
CA GLY A 82 10.33 23.93 -5.22
C GLY A 82 11.69 23.24 -5.12
N THR A 83 11.78 22.05 -4.49
CA THR A 83 13.02 21.26 -4.45
C THR A 83 13.05 20.22 -5.57
N ALA A 84 14.23 19.72 -5.95
CA ALA A 84 14.36 18.69 -7.00
C ALA A 84 13.76 17.35 -6.54
N LEU A 85 13.94 17.01 -5.27
CA LEU A 85 13.49 15.79 -4.60
C LEU A 85 12.83 16.15 -3.27
N CYS A 86 12.07 15.22 -2.69
CA CYS A 86 11.55 15.36 -1.34
C CYS A 86 12.71 15.34 -0.32
N MET A 87 12.86 16.44 0.41
CA MET A 87 13.90 16.57 1.44
C MET A 87 13.36 16.32 2.85
N HIS A 88 12.15 15.78 2.97
CA HIS A 88 11.57 15.39 4.24
C HIS A 88 11.93 13.94 4.57
N ALA A 89 12.31 13.68 5.83
CA ALA A 89 12.46 12.32 6.33
C ALA A 89 11.10 11.79 6.79
N HIS A 90 10.74 10.58 6.39
CA HIS A 90 9.48 9.94 6.79
C HIS A 90 9.76 8.79 7.73
N VAL A 91 9.30 8.89 8.97
CA VAL A 91 9.39 7.82 9.97
C VAL A 91 8.02 7.51 10.50
N GLY A 92 7.58 6.27 10.38
CA GLY A 92 6.23 5.94 10.80
C GLY A 92 5.77 4.54 10.43
N PHE A 93 4.46 4.45 10.27
CA PHE A 93 3.78 3.19 10.00
C PHE A 93 2.92 3.32 8.73
N LEU A 94 3.27 2.55 7.72
CA LEU A 94 2.48 2.41 6.49
C LEU A 94 1.29 1.49 6.78
N VAL A 95 0.09 2.07 6.81
CA VAL A 95 -1.16 1.41 7.25
C VAL A 95 -1.85 0.69 6.10
N SER A 96 -1.87 1.29 4.91
CA SER A 96 -2.48 0.70 3.71
C SER A 96 -1.78 1.18 2.44
N GLY A 97 -1.98 0.42 1.36
CA GLY A 97 -1.46 0.69 0.04
C GLY A 97 0.00 0.28 -0.15
N GLU A 98 0.55 0.69 -1.28
CA GLU A 98 1.92 0.42 -1.71
C GLU A 98 2.51 1.70 -2.30
N ILE A 99 3.71 2.07 -1.86
CA ILE A 99 4.45 3.24 -2.33
C ILE A 99 5.87 2.84 -2.66
N HIS A 100 6.35 3.26 -3.81
CA HIS A 100 7.73 3.10 -4.21
C HIS A 100 8.47 4.42 -4.00
N ILE A 101 9.70 4.34 -3.54
CA ILE A 101 10.59 5.46 -3.26
C ILE A 101 11.84 5.31 -4.13
N GLU A 102 12.14 6.35 -4.89
CA GLU A 102 13.35 6.42 -5.73
C GLU A 102 14.27 7.51 -5.20
N TYR A 103 15.45 7.13 -4.77
CA TYR A 103 16.47 8.05 -4.28
C TYR A 103 17.26 8.69 -5.41
N GLY A 104 17.98 9.78 -5.12
CA GLY A 104 18.75 10.54 -6.12
C GLY A 104 19.88 9.77 -6.79
N ASP A 105 20.30 8.64 -6.23
CA ASP A 105 21.28 7.70 -6.80
C ASP A 105 20.65 6.63 -7.70
N GLY A 106 19.31 6.64 -7.85
CA GLY A 106 18.54 5.68 -8.63
C GLY A 106 18.14 4.40 -7.88
N CYS A 107 18.47 4.29 -6.58
CA CYS A 107 17.99 3.20 -5.74
C CYS A 107 16.47 3.28 -5.59
N VAL A 108 15.75 2.18 -5.82
CA VAL A 108 14.31 2.09 -5.64
C VAL A 108 13.99 1.13 -4.49
N VAL A 109 13.23 1.61 -3.50
CA VAL A 109 12.76 0.82 -2.37
C VAL A 109 11.24 0.73 -2.41
N GLU A 110 10.72 -0.48 -2.35
CA GLU A 110 9.29 -0.77 -2.36
C GLU A 110 8.77 -0.92 -0.92
N HIS A 111 7.73 -0.17 -0.59
CA HIS A 111 7.07 -0.25 0.71
C HIS A 111 5.62 -0.68 0.52
N LYS A 112 5.27 -1.80 1.14
CA LYS A 112 3.92 -2.38 1.09
C LYS A 112 3.35 -2.58 2.49
N ALA A 113 2.15 -2.04 2.70
CA ALA A 113 1.47 -2.12 3.99
C ALA A 113 1.05 -3.57 4.37
N PRO A 114 1.05 -3.91 5.68
CA PRO A 114 1.45 -3.06 6.81
C PRO A 114 2.97 -3.12 7.05
N GLN A 115 3.62 -1.98 7.28
CA GLN A 115 5.07 -1.91 7.45
C GLN A 115 5.49 -0.70 8.30
N ILE A 116 6.54 -0.84 9.12
CA ILE A 116 7.27 0.31 9.67
C ILE A 116 8.20 0.82 8.58
N ILE A 117 8.25 2.13 8.40
CA ILE A 117 9.11 2.77 7.42
C ILE A 117 10.04 3.80 8.07
N ALA A 118 11.23 3.92 7.49
CA ALA A 118 12.15 5.02 7.69
C ALA A 118 12.71 5.37 6.30
N ILE A 119 12.33 6.54 5.77
CA ILE A 119 12.70 7.00 4.43
C ILE A 119 13.54 8.26 4.62
N GLU A 120 14.75 8.23 4.10
CA GLU A 120 15.70 9.33 4.16
C GLU A 120 15.31 10.45 3.18
N PRO A 121 15.80 11.69 3.38
CA PRO A 121 15.67 12.78 2.41
C PRO A 121 16.31 12.46 1.06
N GLY A 122 15.90 13.19 0.03
CA GLY A 122 16.49 13.09 -1.31
C GLY A 122 15.83 12.03 -2.20
N HIS A 123 14.51 11.92 -2.12
CA HIS A 123 13.75 10.92 -2.86
C HIS A 123 12.58 11.51 -3.67
N ASP A 124 12.15 10.81 -4.72
CA ASP A 124 10.82 10.85 -5.32
C ASP A 124 10.00 9.68 -4.73
N GLY A 125 8.68 9.71 -4.87
CA GLY A 125 7.82 8.62 -4.44
C GLY A 125 6.51 8.60 -5.19
N TRP A 126 5.97 7.40 -5.45
CA TRP A 126 4.68 7.25 -6.13
C TRP A 126 3.86 6.10 -5.58
N VAL A 127 2.54 6.28 -5.63
CA VAL A 127 1.57 5.25 -5.23
C VAL A 127 1.45 4.20 -6.32
N VAL A 128 1.48 2.92 -5.91
CA VAL A 128 1.30 1.78 -6.80
C VAL A 128 -0.13 1.23 -6.66
N GLY A 129 -0.76 0.97 -7.80
CA GLY A 129 -2.10 0.40 -7.85
C GLY A 129 -3.22 1.40 -7.60
N GLN A 130 -4.39 0.90 -7.13
CA GLN A 130 -5.63 1.66 -6.98
C GLN A 130 -6.05 1.83 -5.51
N GLU A 131 -5.25 1.39 -4.57
CA GLU A 131 -5.48 1.61 -3.15
C GLU A 131 -4.73 2.87 -2.69
N PRO A 132 -5.41 3.81 -1.97
CA PRO A 132 -4.71 4.93 -1.39
C PRO A 132 -3.66 4.47 -0.38
N VAL A 133 -2.51 5.14 -0.40
CA VAL A 133 -1.49 4.95 0.63
C VAL A 133 -1.87 5.77 1.86
N VAL A 134 -1.87 5.12 3.01
CA VAL A 134 -2.09 5.76 4.32
C VAL A 134 -0.84 5.56 5.17
N LEU A 135 -0.23 6.67 5.54
CA LEU A 135 0.97 6.70 6.36
C LEU A 135 0.69 7.46 7.66
N ILE A 136 1.04 6.86 8.80
CA ILE A 136 1.10 7.55 10.09
C ILE A 136 2.56 7.88 10.37
N GLU A 137 2.89 9.15 10.43
CA GLU A 137 4.24 9.63 10.66
C GLU A 137 4.41 10.29 12.02
N PHE A 138 5.65 10.22 12.50
CA PHE A 138 6.15 10.97 13.65
C PHE A 138 7.33 11.82 13.20
N ASP A 139 7.23 13.12 13.35
CA ASP A 139 8.32 14.02 12.99
C ASP A 139 8.46 15.18 13.99
N PHE A 140 9.53 15.95 13.79
CA PHE A 140 9.77 17.22 14.46
C PHE A 140 9.87 18.32 13.39
N GLU A 141 9.26 19.46 13.61
CA GLU A 141 9.04 20.46 12.57
C GLU A 141 10.30 20.88 11.79
N ARG A 142 11.50 20.86 12.42
CA ARG A 142 12.75 21.32 11.81
C ARG A 142 13.95 20.40 12.05
N ASP A 143 13.76 19.26 12.70
CA ASP A 143 14.90 18.57 13.30
C ASP A 143 14.74 17.06 13.38
N THR A 144 13.87 16.50 12.53
CA THR A 144 13.53 15.07 12.52
C THR A 144 14.78 14.19 12.38
N ILE A 145 15.61 14.48 11.41
CA ILE A 145 16.82 13.69 11.10
C ILE A 145 17.74 13.60 12.33
N ARG A 146 18.11 14.75 12.89
CA ARG A 146 19.02 14.80 14.05
C ARG A 146 18.42 14.15 15.29
N ARG A 147 17.13 14.41 15.58
CA ARG A 147 16.46 13.88 16.78
C ARG A 147 16.23 12.38 16.72
N LEU A 148 16.05 11.82 15.52
CA LEU A 148 15.88 10.40 15.32
C LEU A 148 17.17 9.66 14.94
N GLY A 149 18.28 10.40 14.80
CA GLY A 149 19.58 9.80 14.43
C GLY A 149 19.59 9.20 13.03
N MET A 150 18.74 9.74 12.13
CA MET A 150 18.66 9.26 10.75
C MET A 150 19.81 9.78 9.90
N PRO A 151 20.21 9.05 8.84
CA PRO A 151 21.07 9.58 7.79
C PRO A 151 20.41 10.78 7.11
N ASP A 152 21.22 11.76 6.68
CA ASP A 152 20.79 12.94 5.91
C ASP A 152 20.65 12.66 4.42
N VAL A 153 21.19 11.52 3.97
CA VAL A 153 21.09 10.99 2.61
C VAL A 153 20.94 9.47 2.68
N HIS A 154 20.32 8.91 1.66
CA HIS A 154 20.23 7.45 1.52
C HIS A 154 21.63 6.83 1.36
N ARG A 155 21.87 5.73 2.06
CA ARG A 155 23.14 4.96 2.03
C ARG A 155 22.81 3.48 1.90
N HIS A 156 23.52 2.83 1.00
CA HIS A 156 23.47 1.37 0.81
C HIS A 156 24.25 0.63 1.90
#